data_e3dd1fa7b7313cd84f85ce9a88d13051
#
_entry.id   e3dd1fa7b7313cd84f85ce9a88d13051
#
_cell.length_a   1.000
_cell.length_b   1.000
_cell.length_c   1.000
_cell.angle_alpha   90.00
_cell.angle_beta   90.00
_cell.angle_gamma   90.00
#
_symmetry.space_group_name_H-M   'P 1'
#
loop_
_entity.id
_entity.type
_entity.pdbx_description
1 polymer ?
#
loop_
_entity_poly.entity_id
_entity_poly.type
_entity_poly.pdbx_seq_one_letter_code
_entity_poly.pdbx_strand_id
1 'polypeptide(L)'
;MLILRQMEEKDLPQVAAIEASVFSQPWSEQGFCDALMQKDCLYLVAAEEEKILGYCGLYQSFDEADITNVAVMETERGKGVARAMLMELLEQGKMRGIAHFTLEVRVSNAGAIHLYEGLGFASAGVRKNFYDCPKEDAMIMWRHEALDGIPTVRSRSDCL
;
A
#
# COMPACT_ATOMS: atom_id res chain seq x y z
N MET A 1 -13.02 -3.51 -18.67
CA MET A 1 -13.25 -2.50 -17.63
C MET A 1 -12.51 -2.89 -16.37
N LEU A 2 -11.77 -1.98 -15.78
CA LEU A 2 -11.02 -2.22 -14.56
C LEU A 2 -11.95 -2.41 -13.37
N ILE A 3 -11.77 -3.50 -12.64
CA ILE A 3 -12.52 -3.80 -11.42
C ILE A 3 -11.54 -3.80 -10.25
N LEU A 4 -11.89 -3.07 -9.20
CA LEU A 4 -11.15 -3.07 -7.93
C LEU A 4 -11.99 -3.85 -6.91
N ARG A 5 -11.43 -4.92 -6.39
CA ARG A 5 -12.11 -5.78 -5.43
C ARG A 5 -11.16 -6.39 -4.42
N GLN A 6 -11.70 -6.99 -3.37
CA GLN A 6 -10.87 -7.72 -2.42
C GLN A 6 -10.19 -8.90 -3.09
N MET A 7 -8.94 -9.15 -2.69
CA MET A 7 -8.16 -10.29 -3.14
C MET A 7 -8.78 -11.58 -2.60
N GLU A 8 -8.89 -12.58 -3.46
CA GLU A 8 -9.42 -13.90 -3.13
C GLU A 8 -8.34 -14.96 -3.33
N GLU A 9 -8.56 -16.14 -2.76
CA GLU A 9 -7.62 -17.25 -2.87
C GLU A 9 -7.32 -17.62 -4.33
N LYS A 10 -8.30 -17.54 -5.21
CA LYS A 10 -8.12 -17.81 -6.64
C LYS A 10 -7.15 -16.86 -7.33
N ASP A 11 -6.90 -15.69 -6.75
CA ASP A 11 -6.00 -14.68 -7.32
C ASP A 11 -4.54 -14.93 -6.97
N LEU A 12 -4.26 -15.76 -5.96
CA LEU A 12 -2.93 -15.91 -5.39
C LEU A 12 -1.84 -16.34 -6.39
N PRO A 13 -2.10 -17.26 -7.33
CA PRO A 13 -1.06 -17.60 -8.32
C PRO A 13 -0.63 -16.39 -9.17
N GLN A 14 -1.58 -15.58 -9.62
CA GLN A 14 -1.26 -14.39 -10.40
C GLN A 14 -0.60 -13.31 -9.54
N VAL A 15 -1.07 -13.10 -8.32
CA VAL A 15 -0.50 -12.15 -7.36
C VAL A 15 0.96 -12.50 -7.05
N ALA A 16 1.23 -13.76 -6.73
CA ALA A 16 2.59 -14.22 -6.42
C ALA A 16 3.53 -14.08 -7.63
N ALA A 17 3.01 -14.29 -8.83
CA ALA A 17 3.78 -14.10 -10.07
C ALA A 17 4.16 -12.63 -10.27
N ILE A 18 3.24 -11.70 -10.03
CA ILE A 18 3.53 -10.26 -10.10
C ILE A 18 4.57 -9.88 -9.05
N GLU A 19 4.38 -10.32 -7.82
CA GLU A 19 5.32 -10.07 -6.70
C GLU A 19 6.73 -10.53 -7.06
N ALA A 20 6.88 -11.73 -7.59
CA ALA A 20 8.16 -12.29 -7.99
C ALA A 20 8.80 -11.51 -9.14
N SER A 21 8.02 -10.90 -10.02
CA SER A 21 8.54 -10.12 -11.15
C SER A 21 9.00 -8.72 -10.75
N VAL A 22 8.49 -8.18 -9.63
CA VAL A 22 8.74 -6.80 -9.20
C VAL A 22 9.79 -6.72 -8.09
N PHE A 23 9.77 -7.66 -7.14
CA PHE A 23 10.60 -7.59 -5.94
C PHE A 23 11.71 -8.62 -5.94
N SER A 24 12.89 -8.22 -5.42
CA SER A 24 14.04 -9.10 -5.29
C SER A 24 13.88 -10.16 -4.19
N GLN A 25 13.07 -9.85 -3.18
CA GLN A 25 12.74 -10.75 -2.07
C GLN A 25 11.22 -10.90 -1.98
N PRO A 26 10.61 -11.61 -2.95
CA PRO A 26 9.14 -11.67 -3.04
C PRO A 26 8.52 -12.53 -1.93
N TRP A 27 7.30 -12.15 -1.53
CA TRP A 27 6.46 -13.03 -0.74
C TRP A 27 6.05 -14.24 -1.58
N SER A 28 5.91 -15.38 -0.93
CA SER A 28 5.38 -16.58 -1.56
C SER A 28 3.85 -16.52 -1.66
N GLU A 29 3.29 -17.41 -2.48
CA GLU A 29 1.84 -17.60 -2.54
C GLU A 29 1.28 -17.92 -1.15
N GLN A 30 1.97 -18.76 -0.37
CA GLN A 30 1.56 -19.09 0.99
C GLN A 30 1.57 -17.86 1.91
N GLY A 31 2.53 -16.96 1.75
CA GLY A 31 2.58 -15.72 2.51
C GLY A 31 1.35 -14.84 2.28
N PHE A 32 0.91 -14.73 1.04
CA PHE A 32 -0.33 -14.01 0.72
C PHE A 32 -1.56 -14.74 1.26
N CYS A 33 -1.59 -16.06 1.18
CA CYS A 33 -2.67 -16.87 1.72
C CYS A 33 -2.82 -16.62 3.23
N ASP A 34 -1.72 -16.64 3.96
CA ASP A 34 -1.71 -16.38 5.40
C ASP A 34 -2.22 -14.97 5.72
N ALA A 35 -1.82 -13.98 4.92
CA ALA A 35 -2.27 -12.60 5.11
C ALA A 35 -3.79 -12.45 4.90
N LEU A 36 -4.36 -13.15 3.92
CA LEU A 36 -5.81 -13.13 3.68
C LEU A 36 -6.62 -13.70 4.84
N MET A 37 -6.02 -14.58 5.65
CA MET A 37 -6.66 -15.19 6.81
C MET A 37 -6.71 -14.25 8.01
N GLN A 38 -5.95 -13.16 8.01
CA GLN A 38 -5.86 -12.23 9.13
C GLN A 38 -6.88 -11.10 8.96
N LYS A 39 -7.70 -10.87 9.98
CA LYS A 39 -8.74 -9.83 9.98
C LYS A 39 -8.16 -8.41 9.91
N ASP A 40 -6.91 -8.23 10.37
CA ASP A 40 -6.24 -6.92 10.40
C ASP A 40 -5.55 -6.58 9.07
N CYS A 41 -5.58 -7.50 8.12
CA CYS A 41 -5.08 -7.28 6.77
C CYS A 41 -6.22 -6.96 5.81
N LEU A 42 -5.95 -6.06 4.87
CA LEU A 42 -6.86 -5.75 3.78
C LEU A 42 -6.05 -5.77 2.49
N TYR A 43 -6.41 -6.66 1.57
CA TYR A 43 -5.75 -6.79 0.28
C TYR A 43 -6.75 -6.62 -0.85
N LEU A 44 -6.37 -5.80 -1.84
CA LEU A 44 -7.16 -5.54 -3.03
C LEU A 44 -6.41 -5.99 -4.28
N VAL A 45 -7.17 -6.32 -5.30
CA VAL A 45 -6.66 -6.55 -6.65
C VAL A 45 -7.34 -5.63 -7.63
N ALA A 46 -6.60 -5.26 -8.68
CA ALA A 46 -7.12 -4.62 -9.87
C ALA A 46 -7.19 -5.69 -10.95
N ALA A 47 -8.37 -5.93 -11.47
CA ALA A 47 -8.61 -7.00 -12.44
C ALA A 47 -9.32 -6.48 -13.68
N GLU A 48 -9.00 -7.09 -14.82
CA GLU A 48 -9.78 -7.00 -16.05
C GLU A 48 -10.12 -8.41 -16.46
N GLU A 49 -11.42 -8.76 -16.41
CA GLU A 49 -11.90 -10.12 -16.60
C GLU A 49 -11.20 -11.09 -15.66
N GLU A 50 -10.53 -12.11 -16.17
CA GLU A 50 -9.82 -13.11 -15.36
C GLU A 50 -8.34 -12.73 -15.08
N LYS A 51 -7.89 -11.57 -15.58
CA LYS A 51 -6.50 -11.15 -15.47
C LYS A 51 -6.31 -10.17 -14.31
N ILE A 52 -5.38 -10.47 -13.42
CA ILE A 52 -4.96 -9.56 -12.36
C ILE A 52 -3.87 -8.63 -12.91
N LEU A 53 -4.10 -7.32 -12.84
CA LEU A 53 -3.17 -6.29 -13.32
C LEU A 53 -2.25 -5.79 -12.23
N GLY A 54 -2.71 -5.85 -10.99
CA GLY A 54 -1.96 -5.37 -9.83
C GLY A 54 -2.66 -5.70 -8.54
N TYR A 55 -2.00 -5.43 -7.44
CA TYR A 55 -2.53 -5.63 -6.10
C TYR A 55 -1.92 -4.65 -5.12
N CYS A 56 -2.60 -4.44 -4.02
CA CYS A 56 -2.08 -3.67 -2.89
C CYS A 56 -2.64 -4.20 -1.59
N GLY A 57 -1.99 -3.89 -0.49
CA GLY A 57 -2.45 -4.36 0.81
C GLY A 57 -1.96 -3.51 1.96
N LEU A 58 -2.68 -3.62 3.08
CA LEU A 58 -2.32 -2.96 4.32
C LEU A 58 -2.50 -3.90 5.51
N TYR A 59 -1.80 -3.58 6.57
CA TYR A 59 -1.97 -4.17 7.90
C TYR A 59 -2.41 -3.08 8.87
N GLN A 60 -3.53 -3.31 9.54
CA GLN A 60 -4.14 -2.35 10.47
C GLN A 60 -3.74 -2.64 11.91
N SER A 61 -3.35 -1.59 12.64
CA SER A 61 -3.15 -1.62 14.09
C SER A 61 -3.90 -0.43 14.68
N PHE A 62 -5.06 -0.69 15.29
CA PHE A 62 -5.98 0.34 15.81
C PHE A 62 -6.40 1.33 14.71
N ASP A 63 -6.07 2.60 14.83
CA ASP A 63 -6.39 3.64 13.85
C ASP A 63 -5.26 3.93 12.85
N GLU A 64 -4.20 3.12 12.87
CA GLU A 64 -3.07 3.22 11.96
C GLU A 64 -3.02 2.01 11.03
N ALA A 65 -2.43 2.20 9.85
CA ALA A 65 -2.17 1.10 8.93
C ALA A 65 -0.85 1.29 8.20
N ASP A 66 -0.15 0.16 8.03
CA ASP A 66 1.01 0.07 7.15
C ASP A 66 0.56 -0.44 5.79
N ILE A 67 0.84 0.31 4.74
CA ILE A 67 0.68 -0.19 3.37
C ILE A 67 1.91 -1.02 3.06
N THR A 68 1.73 -2.34 3.01
CA THR A 68 2.83 -3.30 2.97
C THR A 68 3.24 -3.70 1.56
N ASN A 69 2.29 -3.73 0.64
CA ASN A 69 2.51 -4.21 -0.72
C ASN A 69 1.76 -3.32 -1.71
N VAL A 70 2.45 -2.89 -2.76
CA VAL A 70 1.84 -2.24 -3.92
C VAL A 70 2.62 -2.68 -5.15
N ALA A 71 1.97 -3.32 -6.09
CA ALA A 71 2.61 -3.72 -7.33
C ALA A 71 1.63 -3.75 -8.50
N VAL A 72 2.13 -3.41 -9.68
CA VAL A 72 1.40 -3.45 -10.94
C VAL A 72 2.26 -4.19 -11.96
N MET A 73 1.64 -5.02 -12.79
CA MET A 73 2.32 -5.66 -13.91
C MET A 73 3.04 -4.61 -14.74
N GLU A 74 4.27 -4.91 -15.15
CA GLU A 74 5.09 -3.99 -15.94
C GLU A 74 4.35 -3.46 -17.18
N THR A 75 3.63 -4.34 -17.88
CA THR A 75 2.88 -3.98 -19.09
C THR A 75 1.70 -3.05 -18.82
N GLU A 76 1.26 -2.95 -17.57
CA GLU A 76 0.08 -2.16 -17.17
C GLU A 76 0.45 -0.87 -16.45
N ARG A 77 1.74 -0.58 -16.31
CA ARG A 77 2.22 0.65 -15.67
C ARG A 77 1.94 1.87 -16.55
N GLY A 78 1.81 3.04 -15.90
CA GLY A 78 1.53 4.29 -16.60
C GLY A 78 0.08 4.48 -17.03
N LYS A 79 -0.82 3.57 -16.63
CA LYS A 79 -2.24 3.61 -16.99
C LYS A 79 -3.16 3.99 -15.81
N GLY A 80 -2.58 4.39 -14.68
CA GLY A 80 -3.34 4.80 -13.50
C GLY A 80 -3.85 3.65 -12.62
N VAL A 81 -3.40 2.42 -12.82
CA VAL A 81 -3.85 1.26 -12.05
C VAL A 81 -3.45 1.38 -10.58
N ALA A 82 -2.19 1.72 -10.29
CA ALA A 82 -1.72 1.87 -8.92
C ALA A 82 -2.49 2.96 -8.17
N ARG A 83 -2.71 4.10 -8.82
CA ARG A 83 -3.46 5.20 -8.23
C ARG A 83 -4.89 4.77 -7.90
N ALA A 84 -5.57 4.09 -8.82
CA ALA A 84 -6.93 3.62 -8.62
C ALA A 84 -7.01 2.63 -7.46
N MET A 85 -6.08 1.66 -7.38
CA MET A 85 -6.02 0.70 -6.29
C MET A 85 -5.80 1.37 -4.93
N LEU A 86 -4.85 2.31 -4.88
CA LEU A 86 -4.53 2.99 -3.62
C LEU A 86 -5.67 3.90 -3.16
N MET A 87 -6.35 4.57 -4.06
CA MET A 87 -7.54 5.37 -3.71
C MET A 87 -8.61 4.49 -3.07
N GLU A 88 -8.87 3.32 -3.65
CA GLU A 88 -9.84 2.37 -3.10
C GLU A 88 -9.38 1.80 -1.76
N LEU A 89 -8.09 1.48 -1.64
CA LEU A 89 -7.52 0.97 -0.38
C LEU A 89 -7.68 2.00 0.74
N LEU A 90 -7.39 3.26 0.45
CA LEU A 90 -7.53 4.35 1.43
C LEU A 90 -8.99 4.53 1.84
N GLU A 91 -9.93 4.50 0.88
CA GLU A 91 -11.36 4.61 1.19
C GLU A 91 -11.86 3.45 2.07
N GLN A 92 -11.51 2.23 1.73
CA GLN A 92 -11.89 1.07 2.54
C GLN A 92 -11.21 1.09 3.91
N GLY A 93 -9.97 1.56 3.99
CA GLY A 93 -9.27 1.74 5.25
C GLY A 93 -9.98 2.75 6.15
N LYS A 94 -10.39 3.87 5.60
CA LYS A 94 -11.17 4.89 6.34
C LYS A 94 -12.47 4.29 6.90
N MET A 95 -13.16 3.47 6.13
CA MET A 95 -14.37 2.77 6.57
C MET A 95 -14.10 1.80 7.72
N ARG A 96 -12.87 1.31 7.85
CA ARG A 96 -12.41 0.47 8.97
C ARG A 96 -11.94 1.28 10.18
N GLY A 97 -12.04 2.61 10.14
CA GLY A 97 -11.59 3.48 11.22
C GLY A 97 -10.11 3.84 11.19
N ILE A 98 -9.43 3.61 10.07
CA ILE A 98 -8.03 4.00 9.92
C ILE A 98 -7.96 5.51 9.66
N ALA A 99 -7.20 6.21 10.50
CA ALA A 99 -6.99 7.65 10.41
C ALA A 99 -5.59 8.01 9.90
N HIS A 100 -4.65 7.08 9.98
CA HIS A 100 -3.24 7.31 9.67
C HIS A 100 -2.69 6.16 8.84
N PHE A 101 -2.15 6.48 7.66
CA PHE A 101 -1.53 5.49 6.76
C PHE A 101 -0.06 5.80 6.63
N THR A 102 0.78 4.78 6.71
CA THR A 102 2.23 4.89 6.52
C THR A 102 2.72 3.85 5.52
N LEU A 103 3.86 4.15 4.91
CA LEU A 103 4.55 3.23 4.02
C LEU A 103 6.03 3.55 3.98
N GLU A 104 6.83 2.58 3.55
CA GLU A 104 8.22 2.77 3.20
C GLU A 104 8.39 2.61 1.69
N VAL A 105 9.22 3.46 1.11
CA VAL A 105 9.53 3.42 -0.33
C VAL A 105 11.02 3.67 -0.53
N ARG A 106 11.63 2.98 -1.49
CA ARG A 106 13.05 3.21 -1.82
C ARG A 106 13.24 4.68 -2.20
N VAL A 107 14.26 5.32 -1.64
CA VAL A 107 14.54 6.74 -1.92
C VAL A 107 14.78 7.01 -3.40
N SER A 108 15.24 6.02 -4.16
CA SER A 108 15.44 6.14 -5.60
C SER A 108 14.17 5.99 -6.44
N ASN A 109 13.08 5.52 -5.83
CA ASN A 109 11.83 5.27 -6.57
C ASN A 109 11.02 6.55 -6.71
N ALA A 110 11.49 7.46 -7.56
CA ALA A 110 10.88 8.77 -7.78
C ALA A 110 9.43 8.68 -8.26
N GLY A 111 9.13 7.71 -9.11
CA GLY A 111 7.77 7.51 -9.64
C GLY A 111 6.77 7.15 -8.55
N ALA A 112 7.14 6.23 -7.66
CA ALA A 112 6.28 5.84 -6.54
C ALA A 112 6.12 6.98 -5.53
N ILE A 113 7.21 7.67 -5.19
CA ILE A 113 7.15 8.82 -4.29
C ILE A 113 6.20 9.89 -4.83
N HIS A 114 6.31 10.21 -6.12
CA HIS A 114 5.42 11.17 -6.76
C HIS A 114 3.94 10.73 -6.70
N LEU A 115 3.68 9.45 -6.93
CA LEU A 115 2.34 8.87 -6.81
C LEU A 115 1.79 9.05 -5.39
N TYR A 116 2.57 8.71 -4.38
CA TYR A 116 2.15 8.81 -2.98
C TYR A 116 1.94 10.26 -2.55
N GLU A 117 2.82 11.17 -2.98
CA GLU A 117 2.63 12.61 -2.72
C GLU A 117 1.31 13.10 -3.33
N GLY A 118 1.00 12.67 -4.54
CA GLY A 118 -0.28 12.98 -5.20
C GLY A 118 -1.51 12.46 -4.47
N LEU A 119 -1.34 11.45 -3.62
CA LEU A 119 -2.39 10.88 -2.77
C LEU A 119 -2.39 11.43 -1.35
N GLY A 120 -1.59 12.46 -1.08
CA GLY A 120 -1.58 13.15 0.21
C GLY A 120 -0.57 12.61 1.22
N PHE A 121 0.34 11.74 0.80
CA PHE A 121 1.44 11.31 1.66
C PHE A 121 2.55 12.34 1.65
N ALA A 122 3.22 12.50 2.79
CA ALA A 122 4.37 13.37 2.95
C ALA A 122 5.50 12.62 3.65
N SER A 123 6.74 12.96 3.30
CA SER A 123 7.93 12.38 3.93
C SER A 123 7.98 12.75 5.41
N ALA A 124 8.21 11.75 6.26
CA ALA A 124 8.40 11.91 7.70
C ALA A 124 9.83 11.56 8.13
N GLY A 125 10.68 11.15 7.21
CA GLY A 125 12.06 10.82 7.48
C GLY A 125 12.60 9.73 6.58
N VAL A 126 13.82 9.29 6.87
CA VAL A 126 14.52 8.25 6.12
C VAL A 126 15.01 7.20 7.10
N ARG A 127 14.74 5.94 6.78
CA ARG A 127 15.27 4.78 7.51
C ARG A 127 16.46 4.23 6.73
N LYS A 128 17.66 4.38 7.28
CA LYS A 128 18.89 3.98 6.60
C LYS A 128 19.00 2.47 6.49
N ASN A 129 19.48 2.01 5.33
CA ASN A 129 19.76 0.59 5.06
C ASN A 129 18.56 -0.32 5.30
N PHE A 130 17.35 0.16 5.04
CA PHE A 130 16.11 -0.58 5.24
C PHE A 130 15.96 -1.74 4.26
N TYR A 131 16.32 -1.51 2.98
CA TYR A 131 16.24 -2.52 1.93
C TYR A 131 17.57 -3.24 1.75
N ASP A 132 17.46 -4.54 1.46
CA ASP A 132 18.57 -5.34 1.00
C ASP A 132 18.50 -5.51 -0.51
N CYS A 133 19.17 -6.16 -1.24
CA CYS A 133 19.13 -6.61 -2.64
C CYS A 133 18.40 -5.68 -3.66
N PRO A 134 18.90 -4.49 -3.98
CA PRO A 134 20.10 -3.84 -3.48
C PRO A 134 19.87 -3.12 -2.16
N LYS A 135 20.95 -2.87 -1.44
CA LYS A 135 20.91 -2.13 -0.20
C LYS A 135 20.61 -0.68 -0.49
N GLU A 136 19.58 -0.17 0.18
CA GLU A 136 19.10 1.19 -0.05
C GLU A 136 18.31 1.70 1.15
N ASP A 137 18.31 3.02 1.33
CA ASP A 137 17.50 3.68 2.35
C ASP A 137 16.02 3.70 1.94
N ALA A 138 15.15 3.71 2.93
CA ALA A 138 13.72 3.90 2.73
C ALA A 138 13.29 5.30 3.14
N MET A 139 12.46 5.93 2.31
CA MET A 139 11.70 7.10 2.73
C MET A 139 10.46 6.62 3.45
N ILE A 140 10.20 7.15 4.64
CA ILE A 140 8.99 6.88 5.40
C ILE A 140 7.99 7.98 5.06
N MET A 141 6.79 7.59 4.64
CA MET A 141 5.74 8.55 4.29
C MET A 141 4.50 8.29 5.13
N TRP A 142 3.80 9.38 5.46
CA TRP A 142 2.54 9.32 6.21
C TRP A 142 1.46 10.12 5.51
N ARG A 143 0.24 9.62 5.60
CA ARG A 143 -0.97 10.35 5.28
C ARG A 143 -1.91 10.29 6.47
N HIS A 144 -2.40 11.46 6.89
CA HIS A 144 -3.36 11.58 7.99
C HIS A 144 -4.70 12.02 7.45
N GLU A 145 -5.76 11.31 7.84
CA GLU A 145 -7.12 11.66 7.44
C GLU A 145 -7.63 12.79 8.31
N ALA A 146 -8.32 13.77 7.67
CA ALA A 146 -9.12 14.72 8.41
C ALA A 146 -10.41 14.03 8.83
N LEU A 147 -10.66 13.93 10.13
CA LEU A 147 -11.93 13.44 10.65
C LEU A 147 -12.95 14.58 10.55
N ASP A 148 -13.93 14.43 9.68
CA ASP A 148 -15.00 15.43 9.53
C ASP A 148 -15.66 15.71 10.88
N GLY A 149 -15.60 16.96 11.35
CA GLY A 149 -16.27 17.42 12.56
C GLY A 149 -15.53 17.16 13.87
N ILE A 150 -14.33 16.58 13.86
CA ILE A 150 -13.49 16.47 15.05
C ILE A 150 -12.32 17.46 14.90
N PRO A 151 -12.13 18.38 15.88
CA PRO A 151 -10.96 19.24 15.85
C PRO A 151 -9.69 18.37 15.78
N THR A 152 -8.81 18.72 14.87
CA THR A 152 -7.49 18.08 14.82
C THR A 152 -6.88 18.17 16.21
N VAL A 153 -6.65 17.02 16.83
CA VAL A 153 -5.90 16.98 18.09
C VAL A 153 -4.53 17.54 17.75
N ARG A 154 -4.24 18.71 18.31
CA ARG A 154 -2.93 19.33 18.19
C ARG A 154 -1.89 18.30 18.60
N SER A 155 -0.82 18.22 17.85
CA SER A 155 0.28 17.32 18.16
C SER A 155 0.73 17.56 19.61
N ARG A 156 1.16 16.52 20.30
CA ARG A 156 1.64 16.63 21.67
C ARG A 156 2.78 17.64 21.87
N SER A 157 3.40 18.07 20.79
CA SER A 157 4.41 19.13 20.82
C SER A 157 3.86 20.50 21.18
N ASP A 158 2.56 20.71 21.09
CA ASP A 158 1.91 21.97 21.43
C ASP A 158 1.45 22.01 22.89
N CYS A 159 1.72 20.97 23.67
CA CYS A 159 1.31 20.84 25.07
C CYS A 159 2.45 21.14 26.06
N LEU A 160 3.42 21.93 25.65
CA LEU A 160 4.46 22.43 26.56
C LEU A 160 4.28 23.92 26.79
#